data_e59f21c56a10df428967858ce0208529
#
_entry.id   e59f21c56a10df428967858ce0208529
#
_cell.length_a   1.000
_cell.length_b   1.000
_cell.length_c   1.000
_cell.angle_alpha   90.00
_cell.angle_beta   90.00
_cell.angle_gamma   90.00
#
_symmetry.space_group_name_H-M   'P 1'
#
loop_
_entity.id
_entity.type
_entity.pdbx_description
1 polymer ?
#
loop_
_entity_poly.entity_id
_entity_poly.type
_entity_poly.pdbx_seq_one_letter_code
_entity_poly.pdbx_strand_id
1 'polypeptide(L)'
;EIFWPCKNIAEDQFEFFALDPEDWAECEDKGGEILGVVHSHPVGSSEPSDGDRASSEYIGYPYHIYSVEHKSWNIVKPSGWKAPSLIGRRWVWGQQDCWTVICDWFKETKNIDIPYWHRPKSIKSFLNSPEFQYALPKLKFQKQETTDKIKKGDVLLMMGPRKKLSHVALYIGDQLILHHEANKLSCRELYDLGYIEATKEVYRYAA
;
A
#
# COMPACT_ATOMS: atom_id res chain seq x y z
N GLU A 1 32.01 3.89 -5.33
CA GLU A 1 30.53 3.93 -5.40
C GLU A 1 30.13 4.43 -6.79
N ILE A 2 29.14 3.77 -7.39
CA ILE A 2 28.63 4.09 -8.73
C ILE A 2 27.17 4.46 -8.57
N PHE A 3 26.74 5.54 -9.22
CA PHE A 3 25.32 5.87 -9.35
C PHE A 3 24.76 5.09 -10.54
N TRP A 4 23.76 4.25 -10.27
CA TRP A 4 23.02 3.50 -11.29
C TRP A 4 21.67 4.18 -11.52
N PRO A 5 21.45 4.80 -12.68
CA PRO A 5 20.19 5.48 -12.96
C PRO A 5 19.07 4.44 -13.20
N CYS A 6 18.02 4.51 -12.39
CA CYS A 6 16.80 3.73 -12.58
C CYS A 6 15.67 4.63 -13.05
N LYS A 7 14.86 4.13 -13.97
CA LYS A 7 13.70 4.85 -14.48
C LYS A 7 12.60 4.93 -13.42
N ASN A 8 12.01 6.10 -13.26
CA ASN A 8 10.80 6.25 -12.49
C ASN A 8 9.60 5.86 -13.35
N ILE A 9 8.89 4.79 -12.98
CA ILE A 9 7.71 4.27 -13.69
C ILE A 9 6.39 4.63 -13.00
N ALA A 10 6.40 5.52 -11.99
CA ALA A 10 5.19 6.03 -11.38
C ALA A 10 4.32 6.79 -12.40
N GLU A 11 2.98 6.71 -12.26
CA GLU A 11 2.06 7.46 -13.13
C GLU A 11 2.18 8.97 -12.92
N ASP A 12 2.29 9.40 -11.66
CA ASP A 12 2.61 10.76 -11.26
C ASP A 12 4.04 10.80 -10.72
N GLN A 13 4.97 11.12 -11.60
CA GLN A 13 6.40 11.14 -11.27
C GLN A 13 6.83 12.36 -10.44
N PHE A 14 5.95 13.33 -10.29
CA PHE A 14 6.20 14.51 -9.46
C PHE A 14 5.93 14.22 -7.98
N GLU A 15 4.86 13.49 -7.70
CA GLU A 15 4.43 13.14 -6.34
C GLU A 15 4.99 11.80 -5.84
N PHE A 16 5.29 10.87 -6.77
CA PHE A 16 5.69 9.50 -6.43
C PHE A 16 6.87 9.03 -7.27
N PHE A 17 7.61 8.09 -6.72
CA PHE A 17 8.54 7.32 -7.53
C PHE A 17 8.32 5.82 -7.34
N ALA A 18 8.55 5.08 -8.42
CA ALA A 18 8.60 3.63 -8.45
C ALA A 18 9.76 3.24 -9.36
N LEU A 19 10.74 2.56 -8.83
CA LEU A 19 11.90 2.10 -9.60
C LEU A 19 11.47 1.02 -10.59
N ASP A 20 11.98 1.10 -11.82
CA ASP A 20 11.76 0.04 -12.81
C ASP A 20 12.43 -1.24 -12.33
N PRO A 21 11.69 -2.36 -12.19
CA PRO A 21 12.27 -3.61 -11.73
C PRO A 21 13.32 -4.20 -12.69
N GLU A 22 13.27 -3.87 -13.97
CA GLU A 22 14.27 -4.31 -14.95
C GLU A 22 15.58 -3.57 -14.71
N ASP A 23 15.53 -2.25 -14.50
CA ASP A 23 16.70 -1.45 -14.15
C ASP A 23 17.28 -1.88 -12.78
N TRP A 24 16.41 -2.22 -11.82
CA TRP A 24 16.83 -2.75 -10.51
C TRP A 24 17.60 -4.07 -10.66
N ALA A 25 17.01 -5.04 -11.39
CA ALA A 25 17.65 -6.34 -11.62
C ALA A 25 19.00 -6.19 -12.37
N GLU A 26 19.04 -5.29 -13.35
CA GLU A 26 20.29 -5.00 -14.07
C GLU A 26 21.37 -4.40 -13.15
N CYS A 27 20.96 -3.54 -12.21
CA CYS A 27 21.84 -3.00 -11.19
C CYS A 27 22.41 -4.10 -10.27
N GLU A 28 21.58 -5.04 -9.83
CA GLU A 28 22.03 -6.21 -9.03
C GLU A 28 23.01 -7.08 -9.80
N ASP A 29 22.73 -7.36 -11.09
CA ASP A 29 23.54 -8.24 -11.90
C ASP A 29 24.91 -7.62 -12.31
N LYS A 30 24.94 -6.33 -12.59
CA LYS A 30 26.11 -5.65 -13.17
C LYS A 30 26.76 -4.61 -12.25
N GLY A 31 25.98 -4.03 -11.35
CA GLY A 31 26.42 -2.94 -10.45
C GLY A 31 27.13 -3.43 -9.21
N GLY A 32 26.94 -4.68 -8.81
CA GLY A 32 27.45 -5.25 -7.59
C GLY A 32 26.52 -5.02 -6.39
N GLU A 33 27.08 -4.81 -5.21
CA GLU A 33 26.27 -4.63 -4.00
C GLU A 33 25.50 -3.30 -4.02
N ILE A 34 24.18 -3.35 -3.84
CA ILE A 34 23.34 -2.15 -3.70
C ILE A 34 23.56 -1.54 -2.32
N LEU A 35 24.00 -0.28 -2.28
CA LEU A 35 24.28 0.45 -1.05
C LEU A 35 23.08 1.28 -0.57
N GLY A 36 22.15 1.61 -1.45
CA GLY A 36 20.98 2.41 -1.12
C GLY A 36 20.22 2.90 -2.34
N VAL A 37 19.10 3.55 -2.09
CA VAL A 37 18.26 4.20 -3.10
C VAL A 37 18.44 5.72 -3.00
N VAL A 38 18.54 6.37 -4.14
CA VAL A 38 18.62 7.84 -4.23
C VAL A 38 17.39 8.36 -4.95
N HIS A 39 16.69 9.32 -4.37
CA HIS A 39 15.59 10.03 -5.03
C HIS A 39 15.54 11.50 -4.62
N SER A 40 14.74 12.27 -5.35
CA SER A 40 14.57 13.70 -5.05
C SER A 40 13.14 14.03 -4.64
N HIS A 41 13.02 15.00 -3.75
CA HIS A 41 11.79 15.74 -3.47
C HIS A 41 11.81 17.01 -4.32
N PRO A 42 10.96 17.13 -5.36
CA PRO A 42 10.90 18.32 -6.20
C PRO A 42 10.56 19.57 -5.42
N VAL A 43 9.64 19.44 -4.46
CA VAL A 43 9.14 20.51 -3.57
C VAL A 43 9.28 20.08 -2.12
N GLY A 44 9.53 21.02 -1.22
CA GLY A 44 9.64 20.78 0.22
C GLY A 44 11.04 20.34 0.65
N SER A 45 11.14 19.90 1.89
CA SER A 45 12.41 19.54 2.51
C SER A 45 12.90 18.14 2.11
N SER A 46 14.15 17.84 2.42
CA SER A 46 14.71 16.48 2.31
C SER A 46 14.33 15.56 3.48
N GLU A 47 13.45 16.01 4.39
CA GLU A 47 12.98 15.17 5.49
C GLU A 47 12.23 13.93 4.94
N PRO A 48 12.57 12.73 5.45
CA PRO A 48 11.90 11.51 4.99
C PRO A 48 10.40 11.55 5.27
N SER A 49 9.61 11.31 4.24
CA SER A 49 8.18 11.06 4.39
C SER A 49 7.91 9.70 5.06
N ASP A 50 6.66 9.46 5.48
CA ASP A 50 6.26 8.12 5.95
C ASP A 50 6.42 7.06 4.85
N GLY A 51 6.26 7.46 3.58
CA GLY A 51 6.50 6.60 2.42
C GLY A 51 7.96 6.19 2.30
N ASP A 52 8.89 7.14 2.47
CA ASP A 52 10.33 6.87 2.41
C ASP A 52 10.76 5.93 3.55
N ARG A 53 10.25 6.18 4.76
CA ARG A 53 10.52 5.33 5.92
C ARG A 53 10.00 3.91 5.70
N ALA A 54 8.74 3.77 5.29
CA ALA A 54 8.13 2.48 5.00
C ALA A 54 8.87 1.73 3.89
N SER A 55 9.25 2.44 2.82
CA SER A 55 9.96 1.86 1.69
C SER A 55 11.38 1.40 2.07
N SER A 56 12.11 2.24 2.82
CA SER A 56 13.44 1.89 3.33
C SER A 56 13.39 0.64 4.23
N GLU A 57 12.42 0.56 5.15
CA GLU A 57 12.22 -0.63 5.99
C GLU A 57 11.89 -1.87 5.17
N TYR A 58 10.99 -1.74 4.17
CA TYR A 58 10.51 -2.86 3.36
C TYR A 58 11.62 -3.49 2.52
N ILE A 59 12.43 -2.65 1.85
CA ILE A 59 13.50 -3.16 0.98
C ILE A 59 14.81 -3.41 1.71
N GLY A 60 14.96 -2.90 2.94
CA GLY A 60 16.16 -3.08 3.76
C GLY A 60 17.34 -2.17 3.40
N TYR A 61 17.14 -1.16 2.54
CA TYR A 61 18.21 -0.26 2.09
C TYR A 61 18.02 1.18 2.58
N PRO A 62 19.13 1.92 2.82
CA PRO A 62 19.07 3.36 3.05
C PRO A 62 18.45 4.12 1.88
N TYR A 63 17.67 5.17 2.19
CA TYR A 63 17.18 6.13 1.21
C TYR A 63 17.91 7.45 1.39
N HIS A 64 18.54 7.91 0.32
CA HIS A 64 19.21 9.20 0.21
C HIS A 64 18.27 10.16 -0.51
N ILE A 65 17.81 11.17 0.19
CA ILE A 65 16.76 12.08 -0.26
C ILE A 65 17.35 13.47 -0.53
N TYR A 66 17.18 13.93 -1.77
CA TYR A 66 17.62 15.27 -2.16
C TYR A 66 16.44 16.22 -2.31
N SER A 67 16.40 17.31 -1.55
CA SER A 67 15.47 18.41 -1.79
C SER A 67 15.99 19.30 -2.92
N VAL A 68 15.24 19.37 -4.02
CA VAL A 68 15.56 20.23 -5.15
C VAL A 68 15.36 21.71 -4.77
N GLU A 69 14.31 22.01 -4.01
CA GLU A 69 13.98 23.35 -3.55
C GLU A 69 15.00 23.89 -2.57
N HIS A 70 15.34 23.14 -1.53
CA HIS A 70 16.25 23.59 -0.46
C HIS A 70 17.71 23.20 -0.69
N LYS A 71 18.02 22.46 -1.78
CA LYS A 71 19.37 21.98 -2.11
C LYS A 71 20.05 21.28 -0.94
N SER A 72 19.29 20.46 -0.23
CA SER A 72 19.73 19.75 0.98
C SER A 72 19.59 18.25 0.82
N TRP A 73 20.37 17.49 1.57
CA TRP A 73 20.33 16.04 1.62
C TRP A 73 19.89 15.56 2.99
N ASN A 74 19.18 14.43 3.00
CA ASN A 74 18.91 13.66 4.20
C ASN A 74 19.04 12.16 3.88
N ILE A 75 19.19 11.34 4.91
CA ILE A 75 19.30 9.90 4.78
C ILE A 75 18.39 9.25 5.81
N VAL A 76 17.51 8.38 5.38
CA VAL A 76 16.78 7.47 6.26
C VAL A 76 17.32 6.04 6.06
N LYS A 77 17.52 5.33 7.16
CA LYS A 77 17.97 3.94 7.18
C LYS A 77 16.91 3.05 7.80
N PRO A 78 16.88 1.76 7.45
CA PRO A 78 16.09 0.80 8.21
C PRO A 78 16.42 0.86 9.68
N SER A 79 15.41 1.06 10.52
CA SER A 79 15.58 1.32 11.97
C SER A 79 14.55 0.58 12.83
N GLY A 80 13.77 -0.31 12.21
CA GLY A 80 12.60 -0.92 12.85
C GLY A 80 11.41 0.02 12.92
N TRP A 81 11.36 1.04 12.05
CA TRP A 81 10.23 1.96 11.95
C TRP A 81 8.94 1.19 11.68
N LYS A 82 7.91 1.53 12.40
CA LYS A 82 6.57 0.94 12.22
C LYS A 82 5.61 2.02 11.72
N ALA A 83 4.75 1.61 10.82
CA ALA A 83 3.67 2.47 10.37
C ALA A 83 2.90 3.04 11.59
N PRO A 84 2.45 4.31 11.53
CA PRO A 84 1.58 4.88 12.56
C PRO A 84 0.36 4.01 12.83
N SER A 85 -0.45 4.37 13.83
CA SER A 85 -1.72 3.69 14.12
C SER A 85 -2.54 3.49 12.84
N LEU A 86 -3.48 2.54 12.85
CA LEU A 86 -4.33 2.21 11.68
C LEU A 86 -5.08 3.40 11.07
N ILE A 87 -5.15 4.50 11.79
CA ILE A 87 -5.85 5.73 11.39
C ILE A 87 -4.82 6.85 11.13
N GLY A 88 -5.04 7.63 10.07
CA GLY A 88 -4.20 8.78 9.73
C GLY A 88 -2.93 8.46 8.96
N ARG A 89 -2.80 7.24 8.44
CA ARG A 89 -1.66 6.88 7.59
C ARG A 89 -1.75 7.57 6.23
N ARG A 90 -0.62 8.05 5.73
CA ARG A 90 -0.51 8.49 4.34
C ARG A 90 -0.56 7.30 3.40
N TRP A 91 -1.23 7.47 2.28
CA TRP A 91 -1.34 6.40 1.30
C TRP A 91 -0.02 6.19 0.54
N VAL A 92 0.43 4.93 0.50
CA VAL A 92 1.61 4.49 -0.25
C VAL A 92 1.28 3.16 -0.90
N TRP A 93 1.28 3.11 -2.22
CA TRP A 93 0.93 1.92 -2.99
C TRP A 93 1.73 0.68 -2.58
N GLY A 94 1.03 -0.39 -2.24
CA GLY A 94 1.62 -1.66 -1.85
C GLY A 94 2.22 -1.73 -0.45
N GLN A 95 2.31 -0.60 0.27
CA GLN A 95 2.94 -0.51 1.59
C GLN A 95 2.01 0.05 2.66
N GLN A 96 1.31 1.15 2.36
CA GLN A 96 0.29 1.74 3.22
C GLN A 96 -0.94 2.03 2.37
N ASP A 97 -1.71 1.01 2.06
CA ASP A 97 -2.88 1.08 1.19
C ASP A 97 -4.10 0.38 1.80
N CYS A 98 -5.15 0.25 1.03
CA CYS A 98 -6.40 -0.37 1.48
C CYS A 98 -6.23 -1.82 1.96
N TRP A 99 -5.27 -2.59 1.42
CA TRP A 99 -5.04 -3.96 1.86
C TRP A 99 -4.12 -4.03 3.08
N THR A 100 -3.06 -3.26 3.10
CA THR A 100 -2.09 -3.30 4.20
C THR A 100 -2.70 -2.86 5.53
N VAL A 101 -3.62 -1.88 5.52
CA VAL A 101 -4.34 -1.49 6.74
C VAL A 101 -5.22 -2.63 7.28
N ILE A 102 -5.75 -3.49 6.41
CA ILE A 102 -6.50 -4.69 6.79
C ILE A 102 -5.57 -5.73 7.42
N CYS A 103 -4.43 -6.01 6.78
CA CYS A 103 -3.44 -6.94 7.32
C CYS A 103 -2.99 -6.54 8.73
N ASP A 104 -2.67 -5.27 8.92
CA ASP A 104 -2.25 -4.73 10.20
C ASP A 104 -3.37 -4.81 11.26
N TRP A 105 -4.61 -4.54 10.87
CA TRP A 105 -5.73 -4.73 11.78
C TRP A 105 -5.87 -6.19 12.25
N PHE A 106 -5.73 -7.16 11.34
CA PHE A 106 -5.75 -8.57 11.71
C PHE A 106 -4.60 -8.91 12.65
N LYS A 107 -3.41 -8.37 12.39
CA LYS A 107 -2.24 -8.56 13.25
C LYS A 107 -2.47 -7.99 14.66
N GLU A 108 -2.91 -6.73 14.74
CA GLU A 108 -3.08 -6.03 16.02
C GLU A 108 -4.28 -6.56 16.82
N THR A 109 -5.40 -6.89 16.15
CA THR A 109 -6.65 -7.22 16.84
C THR A 109 -6.85 -8.71 17.06
N LYS A 110 -6.32 -9.55 16.16
CA LYS A 110 -6.52 -11.00 16.15
C LYS A 110 -5.24 -11.80 16.35
N ASN A 111 -4.09 -11.13 16.33
CA ASN A 111 -2.77 -11.76 16.28
C ASN A 111 -2.62 -12.74 15.10
N ILE A 112 -3.26 -12.42 13.97
CA ILE A 112 -3.19 -13.16 12.73
C ILE A 112 -2.29 -12.40 11.77
N ASP A 113 -1.25 -13.07 11.28
CA ASP A 113 -0.31 -12.53 10.31
C ASP A 113 -0.79 -12.90 8.91
N ILE A 114 -1.34 -11.92 8.20
CA ILE A 114 -1.78 -12.07 6.82
C ILE A 114 -0.67 -11.55 5.92
N PRO A 115 -0.10 -12.39 5.04
CA PRO A 115 0.98 -11.97 4.16
C PRO A 115 0.55 -10.80 3.26
N TYR A 116 1.42 -9.81 3.11
CA TYR A 116 1.29 -8.88 2.02
C TYR A 116 1.55 -9.64 0.72
N TRP A 117 0.70 -9.43 -0.30
CA TRP A 117 1.04 -9.96 -1.61
C TRP A 117 1.62 -8.84 -2.48
N HIS A 118 2.49 -9.22 -3.40
CA HIS A 118 3.02 -8.28 -4.37
C HIS A 118 1.90 -7.70 -5.23
N ARG A 119 1.78 -6.38 -5.21
CA ARG A 119 0.89 -5.67 -6.11
C ARG A 119 1.45 -5.71 -7.53
N PRO A 120 0.59 -5.65 -8.56
CA PRO A 120 1.06 -5.34 -9.90
C PRO A 120 1.91 -4.07 -9.92
N LYS A 121 2.86 -4.02 -10.86
CA LYS A 121 3.84 -2.92 -11.00
C LYS A 121 3.19 -1.52 -11.08
N SER A 122 1.95 -1.43 -11.51
CA SER A 122 1.22 -0.16 -11.60
C SER A 122 -0.24 -0.27 -11.17
N ILE A 123 -0.80 0.82 -10.69
CA ILE A 123 -2.22 0.95 -10.39
C ILE A 123 -3.06 0.64 -11.63
N LYS A 124 -2.62 1.04 -12.82
CA LYS A 124 -3.30 0.75 -14.08
C LYS A 124 -3.40 -0.75 -14.35
N SER A 125 -2.32 -1.50 -14.15
CA SER A 125 -2.34 -2.96 -14.28
C SER A 125 -3.27 -3.59 -13.25
N PHE A 126 -3.22 -3.13 -12.01
CA PHE A 126 -4.10 -3.58 -10.93
C PHE A 126 -5.57 -3.33 -11.25
N LEU A 127 -5.94 -2.16 -11.76
CA LEU A 127 -7.31 -1.83 -12.12
C LEU A 127 -7.84 -2.63 -13.32
N ASN A 128 -6.97 -3.26 -14.10
CA ASN A 128 -7.35 -4.05 -15.27
C ASN A 128 -7.40 -5.55 -15.02
N SER A 129 -7.12 -6.00 -13.79
CA SER A 129 -7.19 -7.42 -13.42
C SER A 129 -7.99 -7.61 -12.13
N PRO A 130 -8.62 -8.79 -11.91
CA PRO A 130 -9.38 -9.10 -10.71
C PRO A 130 -8.47 -9.54 -9.54
N GLU A 131 -7.47 -8.73 -9.21
CA GLU A 131 -6.41 -9.07 -8.26
C GLU A 131 -6.93 -9.52 -6.90
N PHE A 132 -7.87 -8.77 -6.30
CA PHE A 132 -8.43 -9.14 -5.01
C PHE A 132 -9.15 -10.48 -5.04
N GLN A 133 -9.91 -10.75 -6.11
CA GLN A 133 -10.65 -11.99 -6.26
C GLN A 133 -9.74 -13.20 -6.40
N TYR A 134 -8.53 -13.02 -6.93
CA TYR A 134 -7.50 -14.07 -6.99
C TYR A 134 -6.69 -14.19 -5.69
N ALA A 135 -6.38 -13.08 -5.04
CA ALA A 135 -5.53 -13.06 -3.86
C ALA A 135 -6.27 -13.49 -2.58
N LEU A 136 -7.48 -12.99 -2.35
CA LEU A 136 -8.23 -13.24 -1.13
C LEU A 136 -8.43 -14.73 -0.81
N PRO A 137 -8.83 -15.60 -1.76
CA PRO A 137 -8.94 -17.03 -1.48
C PRO A 137 -7.60 -17.68 -1.13
N LYS A 138 -6.50 -17.27 -1.74
CA LYS A 138 -5.16 -17.78 -1.44
C LYS A 138 -4.68 -17.38 -0.04
N LEU A 139 -5.20 -16.27 0.47
CA LEU A 139 -4.94 -15.73 1.80
C LEU A 139 -5.97 -16.21 2.84
N LYS A 140 -6.67 -17.32 2.56
CA LYS A 140 -7.68 -17.94 3.42
C LYS A 140 -8.94 -17.09 3.65
N PHE A 141 -9.27 -16.19 2.76
CA PHE A 141 -10.55 -15.49 2.79
C PHE A 141 -11.56 -16.19 1.91
N GLN A 142 -12.69 -16.58 2.46
CA GLN A 142 -13.78 -17.23 1.75
C GLN A 142 -14.84 -16.23 1.38
N LYS A 143 -15.23 -16.22 0.09
CA LYS A 143 -16.34 -15.41 -0.39
C LYS A 143 -17.63 -15.87 0.26
N GLN A 144 -18.41 -14.91 0.76
CA GLN A 144 -19.72 -15.16 1.34
C GLN A 144 -20.80 -15.16 0.25
N GLU A 145 -21.84 -15.96 0.45
CA GLU A 145 -22.95 -16.10 -0.51
C GLU A 145 -23.81 -14.82 -0.62
N THR A 146 -23.86 -14.03 0.43
CA THR A 146 -24.66 -12.80 0.52
C THR A 146 -23.87 -11.67 1.15
N THR A 147 -24.20 -10.45 0.75
CA THR A 147 -23.69 -9.21 1.36
C THR A 147 -24.54 -8.72 2.55
N ASP A 148 -25.63 -9.42 2.90
CA ASP A 148 -26.58 -8.94 3.92
C ASP A 148 -26.19 -9.31 5.35
N LYS A 149 -25.26 -10.24 5.54
CA LYS A 149 -24.84 -10.75 6.85
C LYS A 149 -23.37 -10.49 7.13
N ILE A 150 -23.01 -9.20 7.11
CA ILE A 150 -21.65 -8.76 7.35
C ILE A 150 -21.32 -8.87 8.84
N LYS A 151 -20.11 -9.38 9.14
CA LYS A 151 -19.58 -9.53 10.50
C LYS A 151 -18.28 -8.78 10.68
N LYS A 152 -17.98 -8.38 11.91
CA LYS A 152 -16.70 -7.77 12.27
C LYS A 152 -15.53 -8.64 11.81
N GLY A 153 -14.65 -8.08 11.01
CA GLY A 153 -13.51 -8.76 10.39
C GLY A 153 -13.77 -9.23 8.94
N ASP A 154 -14.97 -8.97 8.40
CA ASP A 154 -15.22 -9.23 6.98
C ASP A 154 -14.55 -8.16 6.11
N VAL A 155 -13.94 -8.62 5.03
CA VAL A 155 -13.37 -7.76 3.98
C VAL A 155 -14.43 -7.51 2.93
N LEU A 156 -14.69 -6.24 2.68
CA LEU A 156 -15.68 -5.75 1.73
C LEU A 156 -14.96 -5.36 0.44
N LEU A 157 -15.18 -6.11 -0.64
CA LEU A 157 -14.64 -5.76 -1.96
C LEU A 157 -15.62 -4.82 -2.67
N MET A 158 -15.14 -3.62 -2.93
CA MET A 158 -15.95 -2.50 -3.37
C MET A 158 -15.60 -2.05 -4.78
N MET A 159 -16.62 -1.49 -5.41
CA MET A 159 -16.46 -0.74 -6.64
C MET A 159 -15.71 0.57 -6.36
N GLY A 160 -14.50 0.67 -6.86
CA GLY A 160 -13.71 1.89 -6.78
C GLY A 160 -13.98 2.85 -7.95
N PRO A 161 -13.17 3.88 -8.08
CA PRO A 161 -13.18 4.76 -9.25
C PRO A 161 -13.13 3.94 -10.55
N ARG A 162 -13.70 4.48 -11.64
CA ARG A 162 -13.77 3.81 -12.95
C ARG A 162 -14.63 2.53 -12.98
N LYS A 163 -15.50 2.34 -11.99
CA LYS A 163 -16.39 1.16 -11.91
C LYS A 163 -15.65 -0.18 -11.97
N LYS A 164 -14.53 -0.28 -11.28
CA LYS A 164 -13.73 -1.50 -11.14
C LYS A 164 -13.75 -1.97 -9.68
N LEU A 165 -13.73 -3.29 -9.46
CA LEU A 165 -13.54 -3.87 -8.13
C LEU A 165 -12.07 -3.72 -7.72
N SER A 166 -11.75 -2.59 -7.12
CA SER A 166 -10.37 -2.16 -6.90
C SER A 166 -10.10 -1.59 -5.51
N HIS A 167 -11.13 -1.55 -4.66
CA HIS A 167 -11.00 -1.08 -3.29
C HIS A 167 -11.48 -2.13 -2.31
N VAL A 168 -10.81 -2.24 -1.18
CA VAL A 168 -11.24 -3.07 -0.04
C VAL A 168 -11.35 -2.23 1.20
N ALA A 169 -12.38 -2.53 2.00
CA ALA A 169 -12.56 -2.02 3.34
C ALA A 169 -12.77 -3.19 4.31
N LEU A 170 -12.47 -2.97 5.57
CA LEU A 170 -12.72 -3.93 6.63
C LEU A 170 -13.93 -3.48 7.44
N TYR A 171 -14.92 -4.34 7.59
CA TYR A 171 -16.01 -4.08 8.52
C TYR A 171 -15.54 -4.31 9.96
N ILE A 172 -15.50 -3.27 10.75
CA ILE A 172 -14.99 -3.32 12.13
C ILE A 172 -16.09 -3.42 13.19
N GLY A 173 -17.34 -3.60 12.79
CA GLY A 173 -18.53 -3.63 13.67
C GLY A 173 -19.17 -2.26 13.81
N ASP A 174 -20.34 -2.20 14.47
CA ASP A 174 -21.05 -0.96 14.79
C ASP A 174 -21.29 -0.04 13.58
N GLN A 175 -21.59 -0.62 12.43
CA GLN A 175 -21.78 0.08 11.15
C GLN A 175 -20.54 0.92 10.74
N LEU A 176 -19.35 0.51 11.14
CA LEU A 176 -18.11 1.19 10.78
C LEU A 176 -17.25 0.32 9.89
N ILE A 177 -16.59 0.98 8.96
CA ILE A 177 -15.52 0.41 8.14
C ILE A 177 -14.19 1.08 8.45
N LEU A 178 -13.11 0.31 8.33
CA LEU A 178 -11.74 0.80 8.30
C LEU A 178 -11.23 0.63 6.88
N HIS A 179 -10.74 1.71 6.28
CA HIS A 179 -10.22 1.65 4.95
C HIS A 179 -9.14 2.73 4.68
N HIS A 180 -8.51 2.64 3.52
CA HIS A 180 -7.50 3.57 3.08
C HIS A 180 -7.66 3.82 1.57
N GLU A 181 -8.35 4.88 1.23
CA GLU A 181 -8.51 5.29 -0.17
C GLU A 181 -7.22 5.91 -0.72
N ALA A 182 -7.04 5.75 -2.03
CA ALA A 182 -5.88 6.34 -2.71
C ALA A 182 -5.82 7.86 -2.49
N ASN A 183 -4.62 8.36 -2.16
CA ASN A 183 -4.32 9.77 -1.92
C ASN A 183 -5.08 10.40 -0.74
N LYS A 184 -5.67 9.59 0.15
CA LYS A 184 -6.28 10.06 1.40
C LYS A 184 -5.56 9.46 2.60
N LEU A 185 -5.90 9.91 3.79
CA LEU A 185 -5.47 9.27 5.02
C LEU A 185 -6.36 8.06 5.32
N SER A 186 -5.78 7.01 5.91
CA SER A 186 -6.58 5.90 6.41
C SER A 186 -7.55 6.36 7.50
N CYS A 187 -8.78 5.89 7.47
CA CYS A 187 -9.83 6.38 8.36
C CYS A 187 -10.85 5.29 8.72
N ARG A 188 -11.67 5.63 9.71
CA ARG A 188 -12.93 4.94 9.99
C ARG A 188 -14.07 5.79 9.49
N GLU A 189 -15.00 5.16 8.79
CA GLU A 189 -16.21 5.82 8.30
C GLU A 189 -17.45 4.97 8.56
N LEU A 190 -18.61 5.60 8.54
CA LEU A 190 -19.87 4.87 8.59
C LEU A 190 -20.04 4.03 7.33
N TYR A 191 -20.43 2.79 7.51
CA TYR A 191 -20.86 1.92 6.42
C TYR A 191 -22.28 2.31 5.99
N ASP A 192 -22.36 3.45 5.31
CA ASP A 192 -23.60 4.06 4.84
C ASP A 192 -24.09 3.45 3.52
N LEU A 193 -25.19 4.02 2.99
CA LEU A 193 -25.79 3.55 1.74
C LEU A 193 -24.81 3.60 0.56
N GLY A 194 -23.94 4.60 0.49
CA GLY A 194 -22.95 4.71 -0.58
C GLY A 194 -21.95 3.56 -0.56
N TYR A 195 -21.44 3.20 0.61
CA TYR A 195 -20.52 2.05 0.76
C TYR A 195 -21.25 0.71 0.60
N ILE A 196 -22.51 0.61 1.06
CA ILE A 196 -23.33 -0.59 0.85
C ILE A 196 -23.53 -0.83 -0.65
N GLU A 197 -23.89 0.20 -1.40
CA GLU A 197 -24.06 0.10 -2.86
C GLU A 197 -22.73 -0.19 -3.59
N ALA A 198 -21.61 0.35 -3.10
CA ALA A 198 -20.29 0.09 -3.65
C ALA A 198 -19.81 -1.34 -3.37
N THR A 199 -20.23 -1.97 -2.27
CA THR A 199 -19.86 -3.34 -1.90
C THR A 199 -20.48 -4.35 -2.85
N LYS A 200 -19.64 -5.17 -3.49
CA LYS A 200 -20.09 -6.20 -4.45
C LYS A 200 -19.83 -7.61 -3.96
N GLU A 201 -18.80 -7.78 -3.16
CA GLU A 201 -18.42 -9.08 -2.63
C GLU A 201 -17.96 -8.91 -1.17
N VAL A 202 -18.25 -9.92 -0.36
CA VAL A 202 -17.83 -9.99 1.04
C VAL A 202 -16.98 -11.23 1.22
N TYR A 203 -15.84 -11.06 1.89
CA TYR A 203 -14.92 -12.14 2.17
C TYR A 203 -14.66 -12.26 3.66
N ARG A 204 -14.69 -13.47 4.17
CA ARG A 204 -14.46 -13.79 5.59
C ARG A 204 -13.23 -14.64 5.74
N TYR A 205 -12.37 -14.27 6.68
CA TYR A 205 -11.19 -15.06 7.01
C TYR A 205 -11.62 -16.41 7.61
N ALA A 206 -11.13 -17.49 7.01
CA ALA A 206 -11.30 -18.84 7.52
C ALA A 206 -10.09 -19.17 8.41
N ALA A 207 -10.32 -19.23 9.73
CA ALA A 207 -9.29 -19.57 10.72
C ALA A 207 -8.77 -21.00 10.54
#